data_6ee8fdbfe716e3e801ba61bfa95c7c3e
#
_entry.id   6ee8fdbfe716e3e801ba61bfa95c7c3e
#
_cell.length_a   1.000
_cell.length_b   1.000
_cell.length_c   1.000
_cell.angle_alpha   90.00
_cell.angle_beta   90.00
_cell.angle_gamma   90.00
#
_symmetry.space_group_name_H-M   'P 1'
#
loop_
_entity.id
_entity.type
_entity.pdbx_description
1 polymer ?
#
loop_
_entity_poly.entity_id
_entity_poly.type
_entity_poly.pdbx_seq_one_letter_code
_entity_poly.pdbx_strand_id
1 'polypeptide(L)'
;MQNSMHLLRTRRFVPIFLTQFLGAFNDNLFRTAMVMLVIYGIYRDPQQEATFSAIAGGLFILPFFVLSALAGQLADERDKAAIVRIVKTAEILIMLVGAAGLLLQNVPALLFALCAMGIHSTFFGPIKYAILPQHLRGDEVLAGTGLVEAGTYIGILGGTLLGGVLVLQNPDGSFHAKWAAVAVIAVAIVGRITGHFVPPAPPDPDAPPFHFDWHIVRASIRLVSATLHIPRLFLAIIAISFFWAMGAVLAAQFPPLVKNALGADQTVATLFLATFSVGVALGSVAINRLLGGEVSAKFAPAAAIAMGLFVLDLYRRVRVWPGEGPELRDLSTFLAMDGSWLIVFDLLGVAIAGGMFVVPLYAFLTTTVPKSETARTIAANNIVNSGLMVFATLVLTGAVMMGVTVADSLLIVAAASTLAAWLGWKLHLACD
;
A
#
# COMPACT_ATOMS: atom_id res chain seq x y z
N MET A 1 24.54 7.10 15.88
CA MET A 1 23.69 6.91 14.70
C MET A 1 23.43 5.41 14.53
N GLN A 2 22.30 4.93 14.97
CA GLN A 2 21.95 3.52 14.77
C GLN A 2 21.57 3.32 13.30
N ASN A 3 22.26 2.40 12.66
CA ASN A 3 21.98 2.04 11.27
C ASN A 3 20.65 1.26 11.24
N SER A 4 19.61 1.76 10.54
CA SER A 4 18.29 1.10 10.40
C SER A 4 18.44 -0.39 10.05
N MET A 5 19.46 -0.73 9.26
CA MET A 5 19.77 -2.10 8.85
C MET A 5 20.15 -3.04 9.99
N HIS A 6 20.57 -2.51 11.16
CA HIS A 6 20.83 -3.33 12.35
C HIS A 6 19.58 -4.08 12.80
N LEU A 7 18.38 -3.46 12.66
CA LEU A 7 17.11 -4.09 13.05
C LEU A 7 16.86 -5.40 12.28
N LEU A 8 17.27 -5.47 11.00
CA LEU A 8 17.16 -6.67 10.17
C LEU A 8 18.07 -7.83 10.62
N ARG A 9 18.83 -7.65 11.69
CA ARG A 9 19.64 -8.70 12.34
C ARG A 9 19.12 -9.06 13.73
N THR A 10 18.06 -8.40 14.22
CA THR A 10 17.55 -8.62 15.57
C THR A 10 16.40 -9.62 15.58
N ARG A 11 16.44 -10.57 16.52
CA ARG A 11 15.38 -11.59 16.68
C ARG A 11 14.00 -11.00 17.03
N ARG A 12 13.96 -9.80 17.59
CA ARG A 12 12.71 -9.12 17.96
C ARG A 12 12.02 -8.44 16.76
N PHE A 13 12.75 -8.10 15.68
CA PHE A 13 12.19 -7.36 14.53
C PHE A 13 12.09 -8.21 13.24
N VAL A 14 13.08 -9.07 12.96
CA VAL A 14 13.13 -9.85 11.72
C VAL A 14 11.86 -10.68 11.46
N PRO A 15 11.29 -11.42 12.44
CA PRO A 15 10.07 -12.17 12.19
C PRO A 15 8.88 -11.27 11.83
N ILE A 16 8.76 -10.10 12.48
CA ILE A 16 7.71 -9.10 12.20
C ILE A 16 7.88 -8.59 10.77
N PHE A 17 9.10 -8.17 10.41
CA PHE A 17 9.42 -7.66 9.08
C PHE A 17 9.14 -8.69 7.98
N LEU A 18 9.64 -9.93 8.13
CA LEU A 18 9.44 -10.98 7.13
C LEU A 18 7.97 -11.36 6.99
N THR A 19 7.23 -11.45 8.10
CA THR A 19 5.82 -11.82 8.08
C THR A 19 4.98 -10.79 7.33
N GLN A 20 5.23 -9.49 7.55
CA GLN A 20 4.51 -8.42 6.86
C GLN A 20 4.96 -8.26 5.39
N PHE A 21 6.26 -8.42 5.10
CA PHE A 21 6.79 -8.42 3.75
C PHE A 21 6.16 -9.53 2.90
N LEU A 22 6.16 -10.77 3.42
CA LEU A 22 5.56 -11.93 2.74
C LEU A 22 4.04 -11.78 2.58
N GLY A 23 3.36 -11.12 3.53
CA GLY A 23 1.95 -10.78 3.39
C GLY A 23 1.70 -9.84 2.21
N ALA A 24 2.38 -8.70 2.16
CA ALA A 24 2.26 -7.75 1.06
C ALA A 24 2.66 -8.38 -0.30
N PHE A 25 3.68 -9.22 -0.30
CA PHE A 25 4.11 -9.96 -1.48
C PHE A 25 3.02 -10.92 -1.97
N ASN A 26 2.46 -11.74 -1.08
CA ASN A 26 1.46 -12.75 -1.43
C ASN A 26 0.14 -12.14 -1.88
N ASP A 27 -0.31 -11.07 -1.23
CA ASP A 27 -1.51 -10.31 -1.60
C ASP A 27 -1.43 -9.83 -3.06
N ASN A 28 -0.28 -9.28 -3.45
CA ASN A 28 -0.08 -8.76 -4.80
C ASN A 28 0.22 -9.86 -5.83
N LEU A 29 0.92 -10.92 -5.44
CA LEU A 29 1.14 -12.09 -6.28
C LEU A 29 -0.19 -12.74 -6.67
N PHE A 30 -1.05 -13.03 -5.69
CA PHE A 30 -2.35 -13.62 -5.96
C PHE A 30 -3.24 -12.70 -6.79
N ARG A 31 -3.36 -11.43 -6.40
CA ARG A 31 -4.20 -10.46 -7.10
C ARG A 31 -3.78 -10.28 -8.56
N THR A 32 -2.48 -10.15 -8.82
CA THR A 32 -1.97 -9.96 -10.18
C THR A 32 -2.16 -11.23 -11.02
N ALA A 33 -1.82 -12.41 -10.47
CA ALA A 33 -2.03 -13.66 -11.17
C ALA A 33 -3.51 -13.89 -11.51
N MET A 34 -4.41 -13.61 -10.57
CA MET A 34 -5.86 -13.69 -10.80
C MET A 34 -6.32 -12.73 -11.91
N VAL A 35 -5.93 -11.46 -11.84
CA VAL A 35 -6.32 -10.45 -12.83
C VAL A 35 -5.80 -10.82 -14.22
N MET A 36 -4.54 -11.23 -14.32
CA MET A 36 -3.93 -11.67 -15.59
C MET A 36 -4.65 -12.89 -16.18
N LEU A 37 -4.92 -13.90 -15.36
CA LEU A 37 -5.62 -15.11 -15.82
C LEU A 37 -7.04 -14.79 -16.29
N VAL A 38 -7.78 -13.96 -15.56
CA VAL A 38 -9.18 -13.66 -15.88
C VAL A 38 -9.29 -12.77 -17.12
N ILE A 39 -8.49 -11.71 -17.21
CA ILE A 39 -8.56 -10.75 -18.31
C ILE A 39 -8.01 -11.34 -19.61
N TYR A 40 -6.89 -12.05 -19.55
CA TYR A 40 -6.27 -12.59 -20.79
C TYR A 40 -6.70 -14.00 -21.11
N GLY A 41 -7.07 -14.81 -20.09
CA GLY A 41 -7.38 -16.23 -20.27
C GLY A 41 -8.86 -16.56 -20.33
N ILE A 42 -9.72 -15.85 -19.58
CA ILE A 42 -11.14 -16.23 -19.40
C ILE A 42 -12.06 -15.26 -20.14
N TYR A 43 -11.94 -13.95 -19.90
CA TYR A 43 -12.78 -12.96 -20.56
C TYR A 43 -12.18 -12.51 -21.88
N ARG A 44 -13.08 -12.12 -22.82
CA ARG A 44 -12.71 -11.58 -24.14
C ARG A 44 -13.51 -10.33 -24.49
N ASP A 45 -14.37 -9.91 -23.58
CA ASP A 45 -15.21 -8.73 -23.74
C ASP A 45 -14.69 -7.62 -22.83
N PRO A 46 -14.29 -6.44 -23.38
CA PRO A 46 -13.76 -5.33 -22.62
C PRO A 46 -14.69 -4.85 -21.48
N GLN A 47 -16.00 -4.98 -21.63
CA GLN A 47 -16.95 -4.60 -20.59
C GLN A 47 -16.95 -5.57 -19.41
N GLN A 48 -16.81 -6.88 -19.68
CA GLN A 48 -16.67 -7.90 -18.63
C GLN A 48 -15.35 -7.73 -17.89
N GLU A 49 -14.24 -7.46 -18.59
CA GLU A 49 -12.93 -7.19 -18.00
C GLU A 49 -12.95 -5.97 -17.09
N ALA A 50 -13.55 -4.86 -17.53
CA ALA A 50 -13.70 -3.65 -16.73
C ALA A 50 -14.58 -3.89 -15.49
N THR A 51 -15.69 -4.60 -15.65
CA THR A 51 -16.60 -4.96 -14.55
C THR A 51 -15.91 -5.83 -13.52
N PHE A 52 -15.17 -6.86 -13.96
CA PHE A 52 -14.40 -7.73 -13.09
C PHE A 52 -13.33 -6.94 -12.31
N SER A 53 -12.59 -6.08 -12.99
CA SER A 53 -11.54 -5.26 -12.35
C SER A 53 -12.12 -4.34 -11.27
N ALA A 54 -13.28 -3.73 -11.53
CA ALA A 54 -13.97 -2.88 -10.56
C ALA A 54 -14.48 -3.68 -9.36
N ILE A 55 -15.10 -4.85 -9.59
CA ILE A 55 -15.58 -5.76 -8.54
C ILE A 55 -14.39 -6.27 -7.69
N ALA A 56 -13.31 -6.70 -8.33
CA ALA A 56 -12.12 -7.19 -7.64
C ALA A 56 -11.48 -6.11 -6.76
N GLY A 57 -11.35 -4.88 -7.28
CA GLY A 57 -10.88 -3.74 -6.50
C GLY A 57 -11.76 -3.43 -5.29
N GLY A 58 -13.07 -3.40 -5.50
CA GLY A 58 -14.06 -3.15 -4.44
C GLY A 58 -14.05 -4.23 -3.35
N LEU A 59 -14.04 -5.51 -3.75
CA LEU A 59 -14.03 -6.65 -2.82
C LEU A 59 -12.77 -6.69 -1.94
N PHE A 60 -11.64 -6.24 -2.44
CA PHE A 60 -10.41 -6.16 -1.65
C PHE A 60 -10.43 -5.00 -0.65
N ILE A 61 -10.95 -3.83 -1.04
CA ILE A 61 -10.93 -2.61 -0.22
C ILE A 61 -12.08 -2.58 0.81
N LEU A 62 -13.24 -3.13 0.46
CA LEU A 62 -14.44 -3.10 1.31
C LEU A 62 -14.21 -3.61 2.74
N PRO A 63 -13.50 -4.73 2.97
CA PRO A 63 -13.19 -5.19 4.33
C PRO A 63 -12.42 -4.17 5.17
N PHE A 64 -11.50 -3.42 4.59
CA PHE A 64 -10.76 -2.39 5.32
C PHE A 64 -11.68 -1.28 5.83
N PHE A 65 -12.65 -0.89 5.03
CA PHE A 65 -13.64 0.12 5.47
C PHE A 65 -14.57 -0.42 6.55
N VAL A 66 -15.05 -1.66 6.38
CA VAL A 66 -16.09 -2.23 7.25
C VAL A 66 -15.53 -2.81 8.55
N LEU A 67 -14.39 -3.52 8.49
CA LEU A 67 -13.91 -4.34 9.60
C LEU A 67 -12.72 -3.74 10.37
N SER A 68 -12.11 -2.64 9.91
CA SER A 68 -10.91 -2.08 10.57
C SER A 68 -11.15 -1.73 12.04
N ALA A 69 -12.33 -1.21 12.40
CA ALA A 69 -12.63 -0.89 13.78
C ALA A 69 -12.63 -2.14 14.68
N LEU A 70 -13.20 -3.25 14.22
CA LEU A 70 -13.16 -4.52 14.94
C LEU A 70 -11.75 -5.08 15.03
N ALA A 71 -10.99 -5.00 13.93
CA ALA A 71 -9.60 -5.44 13.87
C ALA A 71 -8.72 -4.68 14.87
N GLY A 72 -8.88 -3.35 14.94
CA GLY A 72 -8.16 -2.50 15.89
C GLY A 72 -8.49 -2.81 17.34
N GLN A 73 -9.78 -2.95 17.67
CA GLN A 73 -10.25 -3.34 19.00
C GLN A 73 -9.65 -4.70 19.43
N LEU A 74 -9.74 -5.70 18.54
CA LEU A 74 -9.21 -7.03 18.82
C LEU A 74 -7.70 -7.01 19.05
N ALA A 75 -6.96 -6.20 18.26
CA ALA A 75 -5.51 -6.10 18.36
C ALA A 75 -5.04 -5.37 19.64
N ASP A 76 -5.85 -4.48 20.22
CA ASP A 76 -5.53 -3.84 21.49
C ASP A 76 -5.89 -4.73 22.71
N GLU A 77 -6.92 -5.60 22.59
CA GLU A 77 -7.38 -6.47 23.67
C GLU A 77 -6.66 -7.83 23.76
N ARG A 78 -6.00 -8.25 22.69
CA ARG A 78 -5.38 -9.58 22.61
C ARG A 78 -3.90 -9.49 22.30
N ASP A 79 -3.19 -10.59 22.58
CA ASP A 79 -1.79 -10.72 22.13
C ASP A 79 -1.72 -10.61 20.60
N LYS A 80 -1.06 -9.56 20.13
CA LYS A 80 -0.91 -9.26 18.70
C LYS A 80 -0.21 -10.39 17.95
N ALA A 81 0.77 -11.04 18.59
CA ALA A 81 1.47 -12.19 18.00
C ALA A 81 0.56 -13.42 17.87
N ALA A 82 -0.39 -13.61 18.79
CA ALA A 82 -1.40 -14.67 18.66
C ALA A 82 -2.33 -14.40 17.49
N ILE A 83 -2.78 -13.14 17.30
CA ILE A 83 -3.61 -12.76 16.15
C ILE A 83 -2.84 -12.97 14.85
N VAL A 84 -1.56 -12.56 14.77
CA VAL A 84 -0.70 -12.80 13.61
C VAL A 84 -0.67 -14.27 13.23
N ARG A 85 -0.51 -15.17 14.20
CA ARG A 85 -0.50 -16.64 13.97
C ARG A 85 -1.82 -17.15 13.42
N ILE A 86 -2.95 -16.67 13.92
CA ILE A 86 -4.29 -17.04 13.45
C ILE A 86 -4.50 -16.53 12.03
N VAL A 87 -4.22 -15.25 11.79
CA VAL A 87 -4.37 -14.58 10.49
C VAL A 87 -3.50 -15.26 9.44
N LYS A 88 -2.24 -15.59 9.76
CA LYS A 88 -1.35 -16.32 8.84
C LYS A 88 -1.74 -17.78 8.61
N THR A 89 -2.44 -18.41 9.55
CA THR A 89 -3.04 -19.73 9.31
C THR A 89 -4.25 -19.62 8.38
N ALA A 90 -5.10 -18.62 8.58
CA ALA A 90 -6.21 -18.33 7.68
C ALA A 90 -5.73 -18.02 6.25
N GLU A 91 -4.60 -17.32 6.08
CA GLU A 91 -3.99 -17.04 4.77
C GLU A 91 -3.70 -18.34 4.00
N ILE A 92 -3.21 -19.39 4.65
CA ILE A 92 -2.98 -20.69 3.98
C ILE A 92 -4.30 -21.25 3.43
N LEU A 93 -5.38 -21.22 4.22
CA LEU A 93 -6.69 -21.71 3.80
C LEU A 93 -7.25 -20.86 2.63
N ILE A 94 -7.11 -19.55 2.71
CA ILE A 94 -7.52 -18.63 1.65
C ILE A 94 -6.73 -18.93 0.36
N MET A 95 -5.42 -19.12 0.46
CA MET A 95 -4.57 -19.42 -0.69
C MET A 95 -4.82 -20.81 -1.28
N LEU A 96 -5.28 -21.79 -0.50
CA LEU A 96 -5.75 -23.07 -1.04
C LEU A 96 -7.00 -22.88 -1.93
N VAL A 97 -7.96 -22.07 -1.47
CA VAL A 97 -9.15 -21.72 -2.29
C VAL A 97 -8.73 -20.91 -3.52
N GLY A 98 -7.84 -19.92 -3.35
CA GLY A 98 -7.31 -19.10 -4.43
C GLY A 98 -6.56 -19.94 -5.47
N ALA A 99 -5.71 -20.87 -5.03
CA ALA A 99 -4.99 -21.80 -5.90
C ALA A 99 -5.95 -22.74 -6.66
N ALA A 100 -6.96 -23.27 -5.98
CA ALA A 100 -8.01 -24.05 -6.65
C ALA A 100 -8.75 -23.20 -7.71
N GLY A 101 -9.07 -21.94 -7.39
CA GLY A 101 -9.67 -21.00 -8.34
C GLY A 101 -8.77 -20.73 -9.55
N LEU A 102 -7.45 -20.57 -9.35
CA LEU A 102 -6.47 -20.39 -10.43
C LEU A 102 -6.36 -21.65 -11.31
N LEU A 103 -6.32 -22.83 -10.71
CA LEU A 103 -6.19 -24.10 -11.45
C LEU A 103 -7.46 -24.48 -12.22
N LEU A 104 -8.63 -24.23 -11.62
CA LEU A 104 -9.94 -24.55 -12.20
C LEU A 104 -10.50 -23.39 -13.03
N GLN A 105 -9.80 -22.27 -13.11
CA GLN A 105 -10.25 -21.04 -13.79
C GLN A 105 -11.65 -20.59 -13.30
N ASN A 106 -11.92 -20.76 -12.00
CA ASN A 106 -13.21 -20.49 -11.40
C ASN A 106 -13.27 -19.08 -10.84
N VAL A 107 -13.86 -18.15 -11.59
CA VAL A 107 -13.94 -16.72 -11.22
C VAL A 107 -14.63 -16.48 -9.86
N PRO A 108 -15.76 -17.11 -9.53
CA PRO A 108 -16.36 -16.99 -8.20
C PRO A 108 -15.43 -17.38 -7.05
N ALA A 109 -14.68 -18.47 -7.19
CA ALA A 109 -13.70 -18.90 -6.17
C ALA A 109 -12.54 -17.92 -6.04
N LEU A 110 -12.08 -17.34 -7.16
CA LEU A 110 -11.05 -16.30 -7.16
C LEU A 110 -11.52 -15.03 -6.45
N LEU A 111 -12.72 -14.56 -6.73
CA LEU A 111 -13.30 -13.37 -6.07
C LEU A 111 -13.57 -13.62 -4.57
N PHE A 112 -14.02 -14.83 -4.20
CA PHE A 112 -14.15 -15.20 -2.80
C PHE A 112 -12.82 -15.18 -2.07
N ALA A 113 -11.78 -15.80 -2.66
CA ALA A 113 -10.43 -15.78 -2.07
C ALA A 113 -9.88 -14.35 -1.95
N LEU A 114 -10.12 -13.48 -2.94
CA LEU A 114 -9.72 -12.08 -2.90
C LEU A 114 -10.43 -11.30 -1.78
N CYS A 115 -11.74 -11.50 -1.61
CA CYS A 115 -12.49 -10.88 -0.52
C CYS A 115 -12.00 -11.37 0.84
N ALA A 116 -11.80 -12.69 1.00
CA ALA A 116 -11.27 -13.29 2.21
C ALA A 116 -9.85 -12.78 2.53
N MET A 117 -9.02 -12.55 1.50
CA MET A 117 -7.71 -11.94 1.64
C MET A 117 -7.80 -10.45 2.07
N GLY A 118 -8.77 -9.70 1.56
CA GLY A 118 -9.06 -8.35 2.06
C GLY A 118 -9.43 -8.35 3.54
N ILE A 119 -10.23 -9.32 4.00
CA ILE A 119 -10.55 -9.51 5.44
C ILE A 119 -9.27 -9.82 6.22
N HIS A 120 -8.48 -10.81 5.77
CA HIS A 120 -7.20 -11.17 6.37
C HIS A 120 -6.28 -9.95 6.54
N SER A 121 -6.09 -9.18 5.47
CA SER A 121 -5.21 -8.00 5.46
C SER A 121 -5.76 -6.87 6.34
N THR A 122 -7.09 -6.77 6.50
CA THR A 122 -7.73 -5.82 7.42
C THR A 122 -7.38 -6.13 8.88
N PHE A 123 -7.38 -7.40 9.29
CA PHE A 123 -6.99 -7.78 10.65
C PHE A 123 -5.48 -7.68 10.88
N PHE A 124 -4.66 -7.87 9.87
CA PHE A 124 -3.22 -7.73 9.97
C PHE A 124 -2.75 -6.26 9.97
N GLY A 125 -3.46 -5.39 9.22
CA GLY A 125 -3.08 -3.99 8.99
C GLY A 125 -2.77 -3.17 10.24
N PRO A 126 -3.66 -3.10 11.25
CA PRO A 126 -3.37 -2.38 12.49
C PRO A 126 -2.17 -2.95 13.26
N ILE A 127 -1.98 -4.27 13.23
CA ILE A 127 -0.96 -4.96 14.02
C ILE A 127 0.44 -4.63 13.53
N LYS A 128 0.66 -4.56 12.20
CA LYS A 128 1.99 -4.38 11.62
C LYS A 128 2.72 -3.11 12.11
N TYR A 129 1.98 -2.08 12.48
CA TYR A 129 2.54 -0.86 13.06
C TYR A 129 2.41 -0.84 14.59
N ALA A 130 1.26 -1.24 15.14
CA ALA A 130 1.00 -1.19 16.57
C ALA A 130 1.91 -2.13 17.40
N ILE A 131 2.47 -3.16 16.79
CA ILE A 131 3.42 -4.07 17.44
C ILE A 131 4.83 -3.45 17.59
N LEU A 132 5.19 -2.46 16.74
CA LEU A 132 6.54 -1.89 16.73
C LEU A 132 6.95 -1.24 18.06
N PRO A 133 6.13 -0.35 18.67
CA PRO A 133 6.49 0.27 19.95
C PRO A 133 6.57 -0.71 21.14
N GLN A 134 6.08 -1.95 20.97
CA GLN A 134 6.18 -2.99 22.00
C GLN A 134 7.51 -3.73 21.93
N HIS A 135 8.16 -3.78 20.75
CA HIS A 135 9.39 -4.53 20.51
C HIS A 135 10.61 -3.65 20.21
N LEU A 136 10.40 -2.39 19.87
CA LEU A 136 11.45 -1.44 19.54
C LEU A 136 11.58 -0.39 20.61
N ARG A 137 12.79 0.12 20.80
CA ARG A 137 13.04 1.29 21.65
C ARG A 137 12.49 2.54 20.97
N GLY A 138 12.21 3.60 21.72
CA GLY A 138 11.67 4.84 21.17
C GLY A 138 12.48 5.41 19.99
N ASP A 139 13.81 5.36 20.09
CA ASP A 139 14.75 5.79 19.05
C ASP A 139 14.83 4.86 17.82
N GLU A 140 14.26 3.65 17.92
CA GLU A 140 14.21 2.65 16.84
C GLU A 140 12.87 2.62 16.10
N VAL A 141 11.80 3.18 16.67
CA VAL A 141 10.43 3.07 16.09
C VAL A 141 10.38 3.69 14.69
N LEU A 142 10.97 4.87 14.50
CA LEU A 142 11.02 5.50 13.18
C LEU A 142 11.75 4.62 12.15
N ALA A 143 12.89 4.05 12.54
CA ALA A 143 13.66 3.15 11.68
C ALA A 143 12.88 1.87 11.34
N GLY A 144 12.22 1.28 12.35
CA GLY A 144 11.37 0.09 12.17
C GLY A 144 10.18 0.36 11.25
N THR A 145 9.50 1.50 11.43
CA THR A 145 8.39 1.93 10.56
C THR A 145 8.86 2.13 9.12
N GLY A 146 10.01 2.79 8.92
CA GLY A 146 10.60 2.98 7.60
C GLY A 146 10.95 1.67 6.90
N LEU A 147 11.48 0.68 7.63
CA LEU A 147 11.77 -0.65 7.09
C LEU A 147 10.48 -1.41 6.75
N VAL A 148 9.45 -1.33 7.58
CA VAL A 148 8.13 -1.94 7.32
C VAL A 148 7.50 -1.35 6.05
N GLU A 149 7.55 -0.04 5.86
CA GLU A 149 7.07 0.61 4.63
C GLU A 149 7.90 0.20 3.41
N ALA A 150 9.23 0.28 3.52
CA ALA A 150 10.12 -0.15 2.44
C ALA A 150 9.85 -1.61 2.04
N GLY A 151 9.73 -2.51 3.04
CA GLY A 151 9.38 -3.91 2.83
C GLY A 151 8.02 -4.08 2.17
N THR A 152 7.03 -3.28 2.57
CA THR A 152 5.69 -3.31 1.95
C THR A 152 5.77 -3.01 0.45
N TYR A 153 6.43 -1.91 0.04
CA TYR A 153 6.53 -1.54 -1.37
C TYR A 153 7.38 -2.50 -2.21
N ILE A 154 8.47 -3.02 -1.65
CA ILE A 154 9.26 -4.08 -2.32
C ILE A 154 8.45 -5.37 -2.43
N GLY A 155 7.68 -5.72 -1.41
CA GLY A 155 6.75 -6.85 -1.44
C GLY A 155 5.66 -6.69 -2.50
N ILE A 156 5.04 -5.51 -2.59
CA ILE A 156 4.06 -5.16 -3.64
C ILE A 156 4.68 -5.35 -5.02
N LEU A 157 5.84 -4.75 -5.27
CA LEU A 157 6.54 -4.85 -6.55
C LEU A 157 6.87 -6.31 -6.89
N GLY A 158 7.54 -7.02 -5.98
CA GLY A 158 7.96 -8.40 -6.21
C GLY A 158 6.77 -9.34 -6.44
N GLY A 159 5.71 -9.21 -5.63
CA GLY A 159 4.48 -9.98 -5.78
C GLY A 159 3.78 -9.70 -7.11
N THR A 160 3.67 -8.43 -7.50
CA THR A 160 3.06 -8.02 -8.78
C THR A 160 3.83 -8.58 -9.98
N LEU A 161 5.16 -8.41 -9.99
CA LEU A 161 6.01 -8.91 -11.09
C LEU A 161 5.93 -10.44 -11.18
N LEU A 162 6.08 -11.13 -10.06
CA LEU A 162 6.03 -12.59 -10.06
C LEU A 162 4.64 -13.10 -10.44
N GLY A 163 3.57 -12.47 -9.95
CA GLY A 163 2.19 -12.81 -10.28
C GLY A 163 1.91 -12.72 -11.78
N GLY A 164 2.45 -11.69 -12.44
CA GLY A 164 2.34 -11.53 -13.89
C GLY A 164 3.12 -12.61 -14.67
N VAL A 165 4.36 -12.87 -14.27
CA VAL A 165 5.25 -13.82 -14.97
C VAL A 165 4.80 -15.29 -14.80
N LEU A 166 4.13 -15.62 -13.70
CA LEU A 166 3.70 -16.99 -13.41
C LEU A 166 2.36 -17.38 -14.06
N VAL A 167 1.71 -16.46 -14.75
CA VAL A 167 0.56 -16.75 -15.64
C VAL A 167 1.10 -16.94 -17.05
N LEU A 168 1.12 -18.19 -17.51
CA LEU A 168 1.78 -18.58 -18.75
C LEU A 168 0.74 -18.88 -19.84
N GLN A 169 1.10 -18.55 -21.07
CA GLN A 169 0.31 -18.92 -22.26
C GLN A 169 0.84 -20.22 -22.86
N ASN A 170 -0.06 -21.15 -23.12
CA ASN A 170 0.24 -22.37 -23.84
C ASN A 170 0.38 -22.13 -25.35
N PRO A 171 1.00 -23.04 -26.11
CA PRO A 171 1.10 -22.94 -27.57
C PRO A 171 -0.25 -22.84 -28.30
N ASP A 172 -1.34 -23.35 -27.70
CA ASP A 172 -2.70 -23.28 -28.21
C ASP A 172 -3.41 -21.95 -27.93
N GLY A 173 -2.71 -21.01 -27.30
CA GLY A 173 -3.24 -19.70 -26.92
C GLY A 173 -4.00 -19.67 -25.59
N SER A 174 -4.22 -20.81 -24.93
CA SER A 174 -4.83 -20.86 -23.61
C SER A 174 -3.84 -20.41 -22.51
N PHE A 175 -4.38 -19.87 -21.42
CA PHE A 175 -3.57 -19.44 -20.27
C PHE A 175 -3.72 -20.42 -19.10
N HIS A 176 -2.65 -20.58 -18.34
CA HIS A 176 -2.67 -21.32 -17.07
C HIS A 176 -1.84 -20.63 -16.00
N ALA A 177 -2.23 -20.85 -14.75
CA ALA A 177 -1.61 -20.22 -13.57
C ALA A 177 -1.10 -21.27 -12.56
N LYS A 178 -0.65 -22.44 -13.05
CA LYS A 178 -0.19 -23.55 -12.17
C LYS A 178 0.92 -23.12 -11.23
N TRP A 179 1.92 -22.41 -11.75
CA TRP A 179 3.05 -21.95 -10.94
C TRP A 179 2.67 -20.82 -9.98
N ALA A 180 1.72 -19.97 -10.37
CA ALA A 180 1.16 -18.98 -9.46
C ALA A 180 0.41 -19.65 -8.30
N ALA A 181 -0.39 -20.70 -8.57
CA ALA A 181 -1.08 -21.48 -7.55
C ALA A 181 -0.12 -22.12 -6.54
N VAL A 182 1.00 -22.69 -7.02
CA VAL A 182 2.04 -23.24 -6.14
C VAL A 182 2.72 -22.12 -5.33
N ALA A 183 3.05 -21.01 -5.98
CA ALA A 183 3.77 -19.91 -5.34
C ALA A 183 2.96 -19.25 -4.21
N VAL A 184 1.66 -18.98 -4.40
CA VAL A 184 0.82 -18.35 -3.35
C VAL A 184 0.72 -19.23 -2.11
N ILE A 185 0.63 -20.55 -2.27
CA ILE A 185 0.61 -21.50 -1.14
C ILE A 185 1.99 -21.52 -0.46
N ALA A 186 3.07 -21.60 -1.23
CA ALA A 186 4.42 -21.66 -0.69
C ALA A 186 4.74 -20.37 0.13
N VAL A 187 4.40 -19.20 -0.40
CA VAL A 187 4.58 -17.92 0.30
C VAL A 187 3.74 -17.85 1.57
N ALA A 188 2.48 -18.31 1.53
CA ALA A 188 1.61 -18.35 2.71
C ALA A 188 2.19 -19.26 3.81
N ILE A 189 2.73 -20.44 3.44
CA ILE A 189 3.38 -21.36 4.39
C ILE A 189 4.62 -20.70 5.02
N VAL A 190 5.49 -20.09 4.21
CA VAL A 190 6.68 -19.39 4.72
C VAL A 190 6.26 -18.22 5.61
N GLY A 191 5.22 -17.45 5.21
CA GLY A 191 4.64 -16.38 6.01
C GLY A 191 4.08 -16.87 7.35
N ARG A 192 3.48 -18.07 7.39
CA ARG A 192 3.02 -18.69 8.64
C ARG A 192 4.19 -19.14 9.53
N ILE A 193 5.24 -19.67 8.92
CA ILE A 193 6.46 -20.05 9.64
C ILE A 193 7.11 -18.82 10.29
N THR A 194 7.32 -17.74 9.52
CA THR A 194 7.88 -16.49 10.07
C THR A 194 6.97 -15.88 11.13
N GLY A 195 5.65 -15.92 10.94
CA GLY A 195 4.67 -15.46 11.91
C GLY A 195 4.66 -16.25 13.24
N HIS A 196 5.13 -17.49 13.22
CA HIS A 196 5.30 -18.29 14.44
C HIS A 196 6.39 -17.71 15.37
N PHE A 197 7.43 -17.14 14.76
CA PHE A 197 8.57 -16.55 15.49
C PHE A 197 8.35 -15.10 15.92
N VAL A 198 7.21 -14.49 15.59
CA VAL A 198 6.86 -13.15 16.08
C VAL A 198 6.79 -13.20 17.62
N PRO A 199 7.57 -12.33 18.31
CA PRO A 199 7.59 -12.33 19.76
C PRO A 199 6.22 -11.96 20.36
N PRO A 200 5.85 -12.49 21.54
CA PRO A 200 4.59 -12.14 22.21
C PRO A 200 4.44 -10.63 22.39
N ALA A 201 3.27 -10.12 22.12
CA ALA A 201 2.91 -8.72 22.25
C ALA A 201 1.55 -8.59 22.96
N PRO A 202 1.48 -8.96 24.26
CA PRO A 202 0.25 -8.96 25.03
C PRO A 202 -0.31 -7.53 25.16
N PRO A 203 -1.60 -7.39 25.49
CA PRO A 203 -2.21 -6.12 25.85
C PRO A 203 -1.54 -5.54 27.10
N ASP A 204 -1.61 -4.22 27.25
CA ASP A 204 -1.12 -3.52 28.43
C ASP A 204 -1.96 -3.91 29.66
N PRO A 205 -1.37 -4.51 30.71
CA PRO A 205 -2.11 -4.93 31.89
C PRO A 205 -2.70 -3.75 32.68
N ASP A 206 -2.13 -2.55 32.54
CA ASP A 206 -2.58 -1.33 33.21
C ASP A 206 -3.60 -0.54 32.37
N ALA A 207 -3.98 -1.05 31.19
CA ALA A 207 -4.97 -0.41 30.35
C ALA A 207 -6.37 -0.42 31.02
N PRO A 208 -7.13 0.68 30.89
CA PRO A 208 -8.50 0.70 31.41
C PRO A 208 -9.36 -0.37 30.74
N PRO A 209 -10.32 -0.97 31.45
CA PRO A 209 -11.20 -1.98 30.90
C PRO A 209 -11.89 -1.48 29.64
N PHE A 210 -11.76 -2.23 28.56
CA PHE A 210 -12.35 -1.90 27.27
C PHE A 210 -13.57 -2.79 26.99
N HIS A 211 -14.66 -2.19 26.53
CA HIS A 211 -15.87 -2.94 26.14
C HIS A 211 -15.87 -3.09 24.62
N PHE A 212 -15.72 -4.32 24.17
CA PHE A 212 -15.73 -4.67 22.76
C PHE A 212 -17.09 -4.33 22.11
N ASP A 213 -17.11 -3.48 21.10
CA ASP A 213 -18.32 -3.10 20.38
C ASP A 213 -18.48 -3.91 19.10
N TRP A 214 -19.41 -4.85 19.10
CA TRP A 214 -19.72 -5.71 17.97
C TRP A 214 -20.50 -5.01 16.84
N HIS A 215 -21.07 -3.84 17.08
CA HIS A 215 -21.78 -3.08 16.06
C HIS A 215 -20.79 -2.36 15.13
N ILE A 216 -20.49 -2.97 13.99
CA ILE A 216 -19.47 -2.55 13.03
C ILE A 216 -19.57 -1.06 12.70
N VAL A 217 -20.75 -0.58 12.29
CA VAL A 217 -20.93 0.82 11.89
C VAL A 217 -20.74 1.77 13.07
N ARG A 218 -21.37 1.45 14.20
CA ARG A 218 -21.24 2.27 15.42
C ARG A 218 -19.81 2.29 15.93
N ALA A 219 -19.13 1.13 15.93
CA ALA A 219 -17.73 1.02 16.32
C ALA A 219 -16.82 1.86 15.41
N SER A 220 -17.03 1.82 14.10
CA SER A 220 -16.26 2.60 13.13
C SER A 220 -16.48 4.10 13.31
N ILE A 221 -17.73 4.57 13.41
CA ILE A 221 -18.07 5.99 13.61
C ILE A 221 -17.47 6.48 14.94
N ARG A 222 -17.67 5.73 16.02
CA ARG A 222 -17.14 6.09 17.35
C ARG A 222 -15.63 6.15 17.34
N LEU A 223 -14.97 5.17 16.75
CA LEU A 223 -13.51 5.10 16.67
C LEU A 223 -12.93 6.28 15.88
N VAL A 224 -13.43 6.51 14.67
CA VAL A 224 -12.98 7.63 13.83
C VAL A 224 -13.28 8.95 14.53
N SER A 225 -14.49 9.16 15.05
CA SER A 225 -14.86 10.38 15.75
C SER A 225 -13.94 10.63 16.95
N ALA A 226 -13.74 9.64 17.83
CA ALA A 226 -12.88 9.78 19.01
C ALA A 226 -11.43 10.11 18.62
N THR A 227 -10.89 9.44 17.60
CA THR A 227 -9.51 9.67 17.15
C THR A 227 -9.35 11.03 16.48
N LEU A 228 -10.32 11.45 15.66
CA LEU A 228 -10.26 12.74 14.94
C LEU A 228 -10.54 13.95 15.84
N HIS A 229 -11.07 13.77 17.04
CA HIS A 229 -11.20 14.86 18.03
C HIS A 229 -9.86 15.30 18.64
N ILE A 230 -8.81 14.48 18.48
CA ILE A 230 -7.46 14.85 18.92
C ILE A 230 -6.76 15.57 17.74
N PRO A 231 -6.52 16.91 17.81
CA PRO A 231 -6.08 17.68 16.66
C PRO A 231 -4.79 17.16 16.00
N ARG A 232 -3.85 16.67 16.80
CA ARG A 232 -2.58 16.10 16.30
C ARG A 232 -2.80 14.81 15.52
N LEU A 233 -3.64 13.92 16.02
CA LEU A 233 -3.98 12.66 15.34
C LEU A 233 -4.80 12.94 14.08
N PHE A 234 -5.75 13.88 14.14
CA PHE A 234 -6.51 14.32 12.96
C PHE A 234 -5.58 14.76 11.83
N LEU A 235 -4.65 15.68 12.11
CA LEU A 235 -3.71 16.19 11.10
C LEU A 235 -2.83 15.07 10.52
N ALA A 236 -2.30 14.16 11.36
CA ALA A 236 -1.48 13.06 10.93
C ALA A 236 -2.28 12.07 10.06
N ILE A 237 -3.48 11.67 10.49
CA ILE A 237 -4.34 10.74 9.75
C ILE A 237 -4.74 11.32 8.39
N ILE A 238 -5.18 12.57 8.34
CA ILE A 238 -5.54 13.21 7.07
C ILE A 238 -4.33 13.31 6.14
N ALA A 239 -3.16 13.69 6.66
CA ALA A 239 -1.92 13.76 5.87
C ALA A 239 -1.51 12.38 5.31
N ILE A 240 -1.56 11.32 6.12
CA ILE A 240 -1.31 9.94 5.66
C ILE A 240 -2.35 9.53 4.60
N SER A 241 -3.62 9.86 4.84
CA SER A 241 -4.71 9.50 3.91
C SER A 241 -4.57 10.21 2.56
N PHE A 242 -4.07 11.45 2.54
CA PHE A 242 -3.70 12.14 1.30
C PHE A 242 -2.59 11.41 0.53
N PHE A 243 -1.54 10.96 1.23
CA PHE A 243 -0.47 10.18 0.58
C PHE A 243 -1.02 8.92 -0.09
N TRP A 244 -1.86 8.15 0.60
CA TRP A 244 -2.46 6.94 0.04
C TRP A 244 -3.42 7.23 -1.11
N ALA A 245 -4.22 8.29 -1.00
CA ALA A 245 -5.11 8.72 -2.08
C ALA A 245 -4.35 9.14 -3.34
N MET A 246 -3.27 9.95 -3.19
CA MET A 246 -2.39 10.33 -4.30
C MET A 246 -1.69 9.13 -4.90
N GLY A 247 -1.19 8.21 -4.06
CA GLY A 247 -0.58 6.96 -4.51
C GLY A 247 -1.55 6.10 -5.33
N ALA A 248 -2.81 5.98 -4.89
CA ALA A 248 -3.85 5.26 -5.61
C ALA A 248 -4.17 5.90 -6.96
N VAL A 249 -4.29 7.23 -7.01
CA VAL A 249 -4.50 7.99 -8.26
C VAL A 249 -3.34 7.77 -9.22
N LEU A 250 -2.10 7.94 -8.78
CA LEU A 250 -0.92 7.72 -9.62
C LEU A 250 -0.84 6.29 -10.15
N ALA A 251 -1.03 5.30 -9.27
CA ALA A 251 -0.99 3.89 -9.67
C ALA A 251 -2.08 3.55 -10.71
N ALA A 252 -3.28 4.12 -10.57
CA ALA A 252 -4.36 3.94 -11.53
C ALA A 252 -4.06 4.64 -12.88
N GLN A 253 -3.30 5.73 -12.85
CA GLN A 253 -2.97 6.51 -14.05
C GLN A 253 -1.72 6.01 -14.78
N PHE A 254 -0.84 5.20 -14.18
CA PHE A 254 0.37 4.75 -14.86
C PHE A 254 0.09 4.03 -16.18
N PRO A 255 -0.80 3.01 -16.28
CA PRO A 255 -1.05 2.35 -17.56
C PRO A 255 -1.60 3.29 -18.63
N PRO A 256 -2.67 4.09 -18.39
CA PRO A 256 -3.17 5.02 -19.39
C PRO A 256 -2.19 6.15 -19.73
N LEU A 257 -1.40 6.64 -18.76
CA LEU A 257 -0.37 7.66 -19.00
C LEU A 257 0.72 7.13 -19.95
N VAL A 258 1.21 5.91 -19.68
CA VAL A 258 2.24 5.25 -20.50
C VAL A 258 1.71 4.98 -21.91
N LYS A 259 0.50 4.43 -22.03
CA LYS A 259 -0.08 4.09 -23.32
C LYS A 259 -0.49 5.33 -24.13
N ASN A 260 -1.31 6.21 -23.52
CA ASN A 260 -1.99 7.28 -24.27
C ASN A 260 -1.19 8.58 -24.34
N ALA A 261 -0.31 8.86 -23.36
CA ALA A 261 0.49 10.08 -23.36
C ALA A 261 1.92 9.85 -23.82
N LEU A 262 2.53 8.70 -23.46
CA LEU A 262 3.90 8.40 -23.84
C LEU A 262 4.03 7.47 -25.05
N GLY A 263 2.93 6.88 -25.54
CA GLY A 263 2.92 5.94 -26.67
C GLY A 263 3.80 4.73 -26.43
N ALA A 264 3.79 4.17 -25.21
CA ALA A 264 4.63 3.07 -24.79
C ALA A 264 3.80 1.89 -24.27
N ASP A 265 4.41 0.73 -24.24
CA ASP A 265 3.75 -0.52 -23.88
C ASP A 265 3.73 -0.80 -22.35
N GLN A 266 3.22 -1.96 -21.98
CA GLN A 266 3.09 -2.40 -20.58
C GLN A 266 4.45 -2.58 -19.88
N THR A 267 5.57 -2.76 -20.61
CA THR A 267 6.90 -2.90 -19.99
C THR A 267 7.36 -1.57 -19.39
N VAL A 268 7.00 -0.45 -20.01
CA VAL A 268 7.24 0.89 -19.47
C VAL A 268 6.32 1.20 -18.28
N ALA A 269 5.05 0.74 -18.31
CA ALA A 269 4.16 0.86 -17.14
C ALA A 269 4.70 0.05 -15.95
N THR A 270 5.30 -1.10 -16.21
CA THR A 270 5.99 -1.92 -15.20
C THR A 270 7.23 -1.20 -14.65
N LEU A 271 8.02 -0.53 -15.51
CA LEU A 271 9.13 0.33 -15.07
C LEU A 271 8.63 1.44 -14.13
N PHE A 272 7.50 2.07 -14.43
CA PHE A 272 6.94 3.13 -13.59
C PHE A 272 6.55 2.60 -12.21
N LEU A 273 5.88 1.45 -12.15
CA LEU A 273 5.54 0.78 -10.89
C LEU A 273 6.79 0.40 -10.10
N ALA A 274 7.81 -0.14 -10.77
CA ALA A 274 9.08 -0.50 -10.16
C ALA A 274 9.80 0.74 -9.59
N THR A 275 9.92 1.80 -10.39
CA THR A 275 10.53 3.07 -9.99
C THR A 275 9.83 3.67 -8.78
N PHE A 276 8.49 3.69 -8.80
CA PHE A 276 7.71 4.21 -7.70
C PHE A 276 7.92 3.39 -6.42
N SER A 277 7.84 2.06 -6.51
CA SER A 277 8.01 1.16 -5.36
C SER A 277 9.42 1.27 -4.75
N VAL A 278 10.45 1.28 -5.59
CA VAL A 278 11.85 1.46 -5.15
C VAL A 278 12.05 2.85 -4.54
N GLY A 279 11.50 3.88 -5.16
CA GLY A 279 11.58 5.25 -4.65
C GLY A 279 10.96 5.40 -3.27
N VAL A 280 9.74 4.89 -3.06
CA VAL A 280 9.11 4.93 -1.73
C VAL A 280 9.95 4.17 -0.71
N ALA A 281 10.48 2.99 -1.06
CA ALA A 281 11.35 2.22 -0.17
C ALA A 281 12.62 3.00 0.21
N LEU A 282 13.28 3.66 -0.76
CA LEU A 282 14.45 4.50 -0.49
C LEU A 282 14.12 5.68 0.41
N GLY A 283 13.03 6.41 0.12
CA GLY A 283 12.55 7.54 0.93
C GLY A 283 12.23 7.13 2.35
N SER A 284 11.56 5.98 2.51
CA SER A 284 11.18 5.41 3.81
C SER A 284 12.37 5.09 4.72
N VAL A 285 13.48 4.67 4.13
CA VAL A 285 14.73 4.42 4.88
C VAL A 285 15.55 5.69 5.08
N ALA A 286 15.56 6.59 4.07
CA ALA A 286 16.37 7.81 4.10
C ALA A 286 15.92 8.79 5.19
N ILE A 287 14.61 8.92 5.42
CA ILE A 287 14.06 9.88 6.40
C ILE A 287 14.55 9.62 7.82
N ASN A 288 14.77 8.35 8.20
CA ASN A 288 15.31 8.01 9.50
C ASN A 288 16.70 8.61 9.74
N ARG A 289 17.55 8.67 8.69
CA ARG A 289 18.87 9.29 8.79
C ARG A 289 18.78 10.80 8.95
N LEU A 290 17.84 11.46 8.25
CA LEU A 290 17.64 12.89 8.34
C LEU A 290 17.09 13.34 9.69
N LEU A 291 16.22 12.53 10.29
CA LEU A 291 15.62 12.79 11.59
C LEU A 291 16.46 12.25 12.77
N GLY A 292 17.59 11.57 12.52
CA GLY A 292 18.44 11.03 13.57
C GLY A 292 17.78 10.01 14.49
N GLY A 293 16.67 9.37 14.03
CA GLY A 293 15.87 8.42 14.81
C GLY A 293 14.72 9.09 15.61
N GLU A 294 14.62 10.40 15.61
CA GLU A 294 13.53 11.13 16.27
C GLU A 294 12.24 11.06 15.44
N VAL A 295 11.11 10.92 16.13
CA VAL A 295 9.78 10.97 15.49
C VAL A 295 9.33 12.42 15.42
N SER A 296 9.45 13.03 14.25
CA SER A 296 9.16 14.44 14.03
C SER A 296 8.55 14.67 12.64
N ALA A 297 7.60 15.59 12.53
CA ALA A 297 6.99 16.00 11.27
C ALA A 297 7.79 17.10 10.53
N LYS A 298 8.98 17.49 11.05
CA LYS A 298 9.81 18.60 10.55
C LYS A 298 10.03 18.59 9.03
N PHE A 299 10.26 17.43 8.44
CA PHE A 299 10.51 17.32 7.00
C PHE A 299 9.25 17.03 6.17
N ALA A 300 8.09 16.80 6.80
CA ALA A 300 6.85 16.49 6.08
C ALA A 300 6.43 17.61 5.10
N PRO A 301 6.47 18.91 5.45
CA PRO A 301 6.16 19.99 4.50
C PRO A 301 7.09 19.99 3.29
N ALA A 302 8.40 19.90 3.53
CA ALA A 302 9.40 19.92 2.46
C ALA A 302 9.26 18.70 1.54
N ALA A 303 9.00 17.52 2.09
CA ALA A 303 8.75 16.30 1.32
C ALA A 303 7.50 16.43 0.44
N ALA A 304 6.40 16.96 0.97
CA ALA A 304 5.18 17.18 0.19
C ALA A 304 5.37 18.22 -0.92
N ILE A 305 6.11 19.32 -0.65
CA ILE A 305 6.46 20.31 -1.68
C ILE A 305 7.32 19.67 -2.77
N ALA A 306 8.36 18.92 -2.38
CA ALA A 306 9.22 18.23 -3.34
C ALA A 306 8.41 17.26 -4.22
N MET A 307 7.50 16.48 -3.62
CA MET A 307 6.60 15.61 -4.36
C MET A 307 5.77 16.39 -5.39
N GLY A 308 5.17 17.51 -4.99
CA GLY A 308 4.40 18.37 -5.90
C GLY A 308 5.23 18.95 -7.04
N LEU A 309 6.47 19.38 -6.77
CA LEU A 309 7.37 19.92 -7.78
C LEU A 309 7.79 18.85 -8.81
N PHE A 310 8.15 17.65 -8.36
CA PHE A 310 8.43 16.53 -9.26
C PHE A 310 7.22 16.12 -10.10
N VAL A 311 6.00 16.12 -9.52
CA VAL A 311 4.78 15.86 -10.29
C VAL A 311 4.53 16.94 -11.34
N LEU A 312 4.78 18.21 -11.02
CA LEU A 312 4.65 19.32 -11.98
C LEU A 312 5.67 19.23 -13.11
N ASP A 313 6.92 18.85 -12.81
CA ASP A 313 7.91 18.67 -13.86
C ASP A 313 7.62 17.43 -14.72
N LEU A 314 7.18 16.33 -14.11
CA LEU A 314 6.64 15.16 -14.81
C LEU A 314 5.48 15.54 -15.75
N TYR A 315 4.52 16.32 -15.28
CA TYR A 315 3.43 16.85 -16.09
C TYR A 315 3.95 17.64 -17.32
N ARG A 316 4.86 18.58 -17.11
CA ARG A 316 5.45 19.39 -18.19
C ARG A 316 6.13 18.53 -19.25
N ARG A 317 6.92 17.51 -18.83
CA ARG A 317 7.61 16.58 -19.72
C ARG A 317 6.63 15.73 -20.52
N VAL A 318 5.59 15.19 -19.86
CA VAL A 318 4.55 14.41 -20.52
C VAL A 318 3.79 15.26 -21.57
N ARG A 319 3.51 16.52 -21.26
CA ARG A 319 2.82 17.44 -22.19
C ARG A 319 3.61 17.78 -23.47
N VAL A 320 4.92 17.77 -23.40
CA VAL A 320 5.80 18.04 -24.55
C VAL A 320 6.38 16.76 -25.16
N TRP A 321 5.98 15.60 -24.62
CA TRP A 321 6.45 14.32 -25.12
C TRP A 321 5.99 14.08 -26.57
N PRO A 322 6.87 13.54 -27.45
CA PRO A 322 6.47 13.19 -28.81
C PRO A 322 5.36 12.14 -28.77
N GLY A 323 4.21 12.50 -29.29
CA GLY A 323 2.98 11.72 -29.22
C GLY A 323 3.04 10.29 -29.76
N GLU A 324 1.89 9.67 -29.98
CA GLU A 324 1.74 8.30 -30.45
C GLU A 324 2.43 8.09 -31.80
N GLY A 325 3.24 7.03 -31.87
CA GLY A 325 3.73 6.47 -33.13
C GLY A 325 2.78 5.38 -33.64
N PRO A 326 3.05 4.80 -34.83
CA PRO A 326 2.23 3.72 -35.38
C PRO A 326 2.22 2.45 -34.53
N GLU A 327 3.25 2.26 -33.69
CA GLU A 327 3.38 1.14 -32.76
C GLU A 327 3.78 1.65 -31.37
N LEU A 328 3.32 0.94 -30.32
CA LEU A 328 3.71 1.23 -28.94
C LEU A 328 5.19 0.91 -28.73
N ARG A 329 5.90 1.84 -28.10
CA ARG A 329 7.33 1.72 -27.83
C ARG A 329 7.57 0.74 -26.69
N ASP A 330 8.45 -0.22 -26.91
CA ASP A 330 8.94 -1.09 -25.86
C ASP A 330 9.88 -0.35 -24.88
N LEU A 331 10.28 -1.02 -23.80
CA LEU A 331 11.15 -0.45 -22.78
C LEU A 331 12.47 0.07 -23.36
N SER A 332 13.08 -0.66 -24.28
CA SER A 332 14.38 -0.30 -24.86
C SER A 332 14.27 0.94 -25.74
N THR A 333 13.25 1.01 -26.56
CA THR A 333 12.96 2.16 -27.44
C THR A 333 12.59 3.39 -26.60
N PHE A 334 11.76 3.22 -25.56
CA PHE A 334 11.41 4.32 -24.66
C PHE A 334 12.65 4.90 -23.97
N LEU A 335 13.52 4.07 -23.39
CA LEU A 335 14.71 4.52 -22.67
C LEU A 335 15.78 5.14 -23.60
N ALA A 336 15.74 4.83 -24.90
CA ALA A 336 16.62 5.45 -25.89
C ALA A 336 16.15 6.85 -26.31
N MET A 337 14.93 7.26 -25.98
CA MET A 337 14.41 8.58 -26.33
C MET A 337 14.97 9.68 -25.43
N ASP A 338 15.24 10.85 -26.05
CA ASP A 338 15.65 12.03 -25.30
C ASP A 338 14.58 12.45 -24.27
N GLY A 339 14.99 12.63 -23.02
CA GLY A 339 14.10 13.02 -21.93
C GLY A 339 13.42 11.87 -21.17
N SER A 340 13.49 10.62 -21.63
CA SER A 340 12.89 9.46 -20.95
C SER A 340 13.43 9.27 -19.52
N TRP A 341 14.74 9.37 -19.35
CA TRP A 341 15.38 9.27 -18.04
C TRP A 341 14.98 10.37 -17.07
N LEU A 342 14.62 11.55 -17.59
CA LEU A 342 14.13 12.65 -16.76
C LEU A 342 12.70 12.37 -16.25
N ILE A 343 11.87 11.72 -17.05
CA ILE A 343 10.54 11.23 -16.61
C ILE A 343 10.70 10.18 -15.49
N VAL A 344 11.62 9.23 -15.67
CA VAL A 344 11.92 8.21 -14.63
C VAL A 344 12.49 8.88 -13.38
N PHE A 345 13.35 9.88 -13.52
CA PHE A 345 13.90 10.64 -12.40
C PHE A 345 12.82 11.41 -11.62
N ASP A 346 11.90 12.08 -12.32
CA ASP A 346 10.79 12.80 -11.69
C ASP A 346 9.91 11.83 -10.90
N LEU A 347 9.57 10.68 -11.49
CA LEU A 347 8.79 9.65 -10.83
C LEU A 347 9.50 9.08 -9.59
N LEU A 348 10.81 8.86 -9.69
CA LEU A 348 11.64 8.44 -8.56
C LEU A 348 11.64 9.51 -7.45
N GLY A 349 11.75 10.79 -7.83
CA GLY A 349 11.68 11.92 -6.90
C GLY A 349 10.34 12.02 -6.18
N VAL A 350 9.23 11.88 -6.91
CA VAL A 350 7.87 11.79 -6.31
C VAL A 350 7.82 10.69 -5.26
N ALA A 351 8.31 9.51 -5.61
CA ALA A 351 8.22 8.33 -4.75
C ALA A 351 9.12 8.43 -3.51
N ILE A 352 10.36 8.90 -3.66
CA ILE A 352 11.27 9.15 -2.52
C ILE A 352 10.65 10.17 -1.57
N ALA A 353 10.17 11.29 -2.09
CA ALA A 353 9.52 12.32 -1.28
C ALA A 353 8.28 11.78 -0.56
N GLY A 354 7.48 10.94 -1.24
CA GLY A 354 6.33 10.26 -0.65
C GLY A 354 6.69 9.37 0.53
N GLY A 355 7.74 8.54 0.40
CA GLY A 355 8.23 7.71 1.50
C GLY A 355 8.76 8.53 2.68
N MET A 356 9.50 9.62 2.39
CA MET A 356 9.97 10.55 3.42
C MET A 356 8.82 11.28 4.13
N PHE A 357 7.71 11.52 3.44
CA PHE A 357 6.52 12.15 4.01
C PHE A 357 5.77 11.20 4.95
N VAL A 358 5.47 9.98 4.51
CA VAL A 358 4.51 9.11 5.21
C VAL A 358 5.08 8.40 6.43
N VAL A 359 6.36 8.03 6.41
CA VAL A 359 6.98 7.21 7.48
C VAL A 359 6.98 7.89 8.85
N PRO A 360 7.43 9.15 9.00
CA PRO A 360 7.39 9.80 10.30
C PRO A 360 5.96 10.00 10.82
N LEU A 361 4.98 10.14 9.93
CA LEU A 361 3.57 10.27 10.31
C LEU A 361 3.01 8.96 10.90
N TYR A 362 3.34 7.81 10.31
CA TYR A 362 2.99 6.52 10.90
C TYR A 362 3.70 6.27 12.23
N ALA A 363 4.98 6.59 12.32
CA ALA A 363 5.72 6.51 13.57
C ALA A 363 5.07 7.40 14.65
N PHE A 364 4.64 8.61 14.27
CA PHE A 364 3.93 9.52 15.14
C PHE A 364 2.61 8.92 15.66
N LEU A 365 1.78 8.32 14.79
CA LEU A 365 0.53 7.69 15.22
C LEU A 365 0.75 6.59 16.26
N THR A 366 1.87 5.86 16.18
CA THR A 366 2.16 4.72 17.06
C THR A 366 2.86 5.10 18.35
N THR A 367 3.42 6.31 18.44
CA THR A 367 4.17 6.79 19.62
C THR A 367 3.45 7.87 20.41
N THR A 368 2.44 8.53 19.82
CA THR A 368 1.70 9.61 20.48
C THR A 368 0.58 9.11 21.39
N VAL A 369 0.07 7.91 21.11
CA VAL A 369 -1.01 7.29 21.90
C VAL A 369 -0.46 6.21 22.83
N PRO A 370 -1.18 5.87 23.92
CA PRO A 370 -0.85 4.71 24.76
C PRO A 370 -0.78 3.42 23.92
N LYS A 371 0.08 2.48 24.32
CA LYS A 371 0.22 1.19 23.64
C LYS A 371 -1.10 0.41 23.54
N SER A 372 -2.00 0.61 24.51
CA SER A 372 -3.34 0.04 24.56
C SER A 372 -4.33 0.61 23.54
N GLU A 373 -3.98 1.71 22.84
CA GLU A 373 -4.84 2.39 21.86
C GLU A 373 -4.20 2.45 20.46
N THR A 374 -2.98 1.95 20.31
CA THR A 374 -2.21 2.08 19.09
C THR A 374 -2.87 1.36 17.92
N ALA A 375 -3.37 0.14 18.12
CA ALA A 375 -4.01 -0.62 17.04
C ALA A 375 -5.33 0.02 16.60
N ARG A 376 -6.13 0.55 17.54
CA ARG A 376 -7.36 1.29 17.22
C ARG A 376 -7.07 2.59 16.47
N THR A 377 -6.01 3.29 16.82
CA THR A 377 -5.58 4.52 16.12
C THR A 377 -5.17 4.20 14.66
N ILE A 378 -4.42 3.14 14.44
CA ILE A 378 -4.08 2.68 13.08
C ILE A 378 -5.34 2.19 12.34
N ALA A 379 -6.28 1.55 13.03
CA ALA A 379 -7.55 1.14 12.43
C ALA A 379 -8.39 2.35 11.99
N ALA A 380 -8.46 3.41 12.79
CA ALA A 380 -9.09 4.67 12.39
C ALA A 380 -8.43 5.28 11.16
N ASN A 381 -7.09 5.32 11.14
CA ASN A 381 -6.33 5.74 9.96
C ASN A 381 -6.67 4.90 8.72
N ASN A 382 -6.78 3.58 8.82
CA ASN A 382 -7.12 2.71 7.69
C ASN A 382 -8.53 2.97 7.15
N ILE A 383 -9.51 3.25 8.03
CA ILE A 383 -10.87 3.63 7.61
C ILE A 383 -10.84 4.94 6.81
N VAL A 384 -10.15 5.96 7.33
CA VAL A 384 -10.04 7.27 6.67
C VAL A 384 -9.27 7.16 5.36
N ASN A 385 -8.16 6.40 5.33
CA ASN A 385 -7.39 6.12 4.12
C ASN A 385 -8.28 5.50 3.04
N SER A 386 -8.99 4.42 3.37
CA SER A 386 -9.85 3.72 2.42
C SER A 386 -10.96 4.63 1.88
N GLY A 387 -11.59 5.43 2.76
CA GLY A 387 -12.58 6.42 2.37
C GLY A 387 -12.02 7.48 1.42
N LEU A 388 -10.84 8.04 1.74
CA LEU A 388 -10.24 9.09 0.90
C LEU A 388 -9.70 8.53 -0.42
N MET A 389 -9.19 7.28 -0.46
CA MET A 389 -8.79 6.61 -1.70
C MET A 389 -9.99 6.42 -2.64
N VAL A 390 -11.13 5.95 -2.11
CA VAL A 390 -12.38 5.81 -2.90
C VAL A 390 -12.83 7.18 -3.40
N PHE A 391 -12.87 8.19 -2.54
CA PHE A 391 -13.25 9.56 -2.92
C PHE A 391 -12.33 10.11 -4.02
N ALA A 392 -11.01 9.98 -3.89
CA ALA A 392 -10.05 10.44 -4.88
C ALA A 392 -10.23 9.72 -6.24
N THR A 393 -10.51 8.41 -6.20
CA THR A 393 -10.79 7.63 -7.42
C THR A 393 -12.08 8.12 -8.10
N LEU A 394 -13.13 8.41 -7.33
CA LEU A 394 -14.38 8.97 -7.89
C LEU A 394 -14.17 10.36 -8.49
N VAL A 395 -13.40 11.23 -7.82
CA VAL A 395 -13.04 12.57 -8.33
C VAL A 395 -12.26 12.43 -9.63
N LEU A 396 -11.26 11.52 -9.69
CA LEU A 396 -10.50 11.26 -10.90
C LEU A 396 -11.41 10.76 -12.03
N THR A 397 -12.28 9.79 -11.76
CA THR A 397 -13.22 9.24 -12.73
C THR A 397 -14.15 10.34 -13.28
N GLY A 398 -14.69 11.16 -12.39
CA GLY A 398 -15.52 12.31 -12.78
C GLY A 398 -14.77 13.33 -13.64
N ALA A 399 -13.50 13.62 -13.29
CA ALA A 399 -12.66 14.53 -14.08
C ALA A 399 -12.40 13.97 -15.49
N VAL A 400 -12.08 12.68 -15.61
CA VAL A 400 -11.89 12.01 -16.92
C VAL A 400 -13.19 12.03 -17.73
N MET A 401 -14.35 11.78 -17.11
CA MET A 401 -15.65 11.87 -17.79
C MET A 401 -15.97 13.29 -18.28
N MET A 402 -15.43 14.32 -17.63
CA MET A 402 -15.53 15.72 -18.05
C MET A 402 -14.47 16.13 -19.09
N GLY A 403 -13.67 15.19 -19.59
CA GLY A 403 -12.69 15.43 -20.65
C GLY A 403 -11.27 15.83 -20.15
N VAL A 404 -11.00 15.70 -18.85
CA VAL A 404 -9.63 15.90 -18.33
C VAL A 404 -8.72 14.80 -18.89
N THR A 405 -7.64 15.19 -19.54
CA THR A 405 -6.69 14.23 -20.10
C THR A 405 -5.91 13.51 -19.00
N VAL A 406 -5.36 12.34 -19.33
CA VAL A 406 -4.53 11.58 -18.38
C VAL A 406 -3.33 12.40 -17.90
N ALA A 407 -2.71 13.19 -18.79
CA ALA A 407 -1.62 14.10 -18.41
C ALA A 407 -2.12 15.18 -17.43
N ASP A 408 -3.26 15.82 -17.71
CA ASP A 408 -3.80 16.88 -16.87
C ASP A 408 -4.24 16.36 -15.48
N SER A 409 -4.55 15.06 -15.34
CA SER A 409 -4.83 14.44 -14.04
C SER A 409 -3.66 14.52 -13.06
N LEU A 410 -2.41 14.63 -13.54
CA LEU A 410 -1.23 14.87 -12.69
C LEU A 410 -1.33 16.21 -11.94
N LEU A 411 -2.02 17.21 -12.49
CA LEU A 411 -2.26 18.49 -11.79
C LEU A 411 -3.13 18.33 -10.55
N ILE A 412 -4.02 17.33 -10.52
CA ILE A 412 -4.83 17.00 -9.33
C ILE A 412 -3.88 16.53 -8.22
N VAL A 413 -2.91 15.69 -8.55
CA VAL A 413 -1.90 15.20 -7.61
C VAL A 413 -1.00 16.34 -7.12
N ALA A 414 -0.57 17.23 -8.02
CA ALA A 414 0.23 18.40 -7.67
C ALA A 414 -0.54 19.35 -6.73
N ALA A 415 -1.81 19.61 -7.02
CA ALA A 415 -2.67 20.43 -6.15
C ALA A 415 -2.87 19.77 -4.77
N ALA A 416 -3.11 18.45 -4.74
CA ALA A 416 -3.23 17.70 -3.50
C ALA A 416 -1.92 17.75 -2.68
N SER A 417 -0.76 17.78 -3.33
CA SER A 417 0.54 17.90 -2.66
C SER A 417 0.70 19.23 -1.93
N THR A 418 0.12 20.32 -2.42
CA THR A 418 0.13 21.62 -1.70
C THR A 418 -0.69 21.55 -0.41
N LEU A 419 -1.84 20.86 -0.45
CA LEU A 419 -2.64 20.63 0.74
C LEU A 419 -1.91 19.70 1.74
N ALA A 420 -1.25 18.65 1.25
CA ALA A 420 -0.41 17.79 2.10
C ALA A 420 0.74 18.55 2.76
N ALA A 421 1.38 19.49 2.05
CA ALA A 421 2.41 20.35 2.59
C ALA A 421 1.87 21.25 3.71
N TRP A 422 0.70 21.84 3.50
CA TRP A 422 0.03 22.66 4.53
C TRP A 422 -0.34 21.84 5.77
N LEU A 423 -0.88 20.64 5.59
CA LEU A 423 -1.20 19.70 6.68
C LEU A 423 0.07 19.31 7.45
N GLY A 424 1.14 18.95 6.74
CA GLY A 424 2.44 18.63 7.33
C GLY A 424 3.02 19.79 8.13
N TRP A 425 2.90 21.01 7.61
CA TRP A 425 3.33 22.22 8.33
C TRP A 425 2.52 22.47 9.60
N LYS A 426 1.19 22.34 9.53
CA LYS A 426 0.32 22.42 10.71
C LYS A 426 0.66 21.37 11.76
N LEU A 427 0.94 20.14 11.31
CA LEU A 427 1.34 19.05 12.20
C LEU A 427 2.70 19.35 12.87
N HIS A 428 3.68 19.81 12.09
CA HIS A 428 4.99 20.23 12.63
C HIS A 428 4.83 21.28 13.74
N LEU A 429 4.05 22.34 13.51
CA LEU A 429 3.80 23.37 14.52
C LEU A 429 3.04 22.85 15.76
N ALA A 430 2.30 21.75 15.63
CA ALA A 430 1.52 21.19 16.75
C ALA A 430 2.32 20.17 17.57
N CYS A 431 3.42 19.62 17.04
CA CYS A 431 4.11 18.46 17.62
C CYS A 431 5.60 18.69 17.92
N ASP A 432 6.25 19.58 17.20
CA ASP A 432 7.67 19.95 17.33
C ASP A 432 7.83 21.39 17.83
#